data_5a47330bb8c0e40f73371e5cdd0bb5e7
#
_entry.id   5a47330bb8c0e40f73371e5cdd0bb5e7
#
_cell.length_a   1.000
_cell.length_b   1.000
_cell.length_c   1.000
_cell.angle_alpha   90.00
_cell.angle_beta   90.00
_cell.angle_gamma   90.00
#
_symmetry.space_group_name_H-M   'P 1'
#
loop_
_entity.id
_entity.type
_entity.pdbx_description
1 polymer ?
#
loop_
_entity_poly.entity_id
_entity_poly.type
_entity_poly.pdbx_seq_one_letter_code
_entity_poly.pdbx_strand_id
1 'polypeptide(L)'
;PYGDFNLAKKDDKRRFQKIVIDLHLTTDALTRKDIRDWRNAWQMAINIDSPNRQRLYDIYRDVSVDLHLSGCVKQREGFVMARSFKIVDAKGDENEEALHYFNQEWFKQLLLYALDANYWGHSLIELGDPVTDKDGYICYDGVWLVPRKHVVPEYGRIVADLGQDWRSGVEYRQPPFTDWLIEAGRPDDLGLYLKAATQTIPKKNMLAFWDTFGEIFGMPMRIARTTSRDKEEIGRLDRMLREAGASLSMVAGQDTEIEFVESGK
;
A
#
# COMPACT_ATOMS: atom_id res chain seq x y z
N PRO A 1 2.25 10.34 18.47
CA PRO A 1 3.32 10.76 19.33
C PRO A 1 4.63 10.18 18.79
N TYR A 2 5.27 10.94 17.90
CA TYR A 2 6.50 10.50 17.22
C TYR A 2 7.75 10.86 18.00
N GLY A 3 7.69 11.22 19.27
CA GLY A 3 8.83 11.51 20.11
C GLY A 3 9.81 12.55 19.54
N ASP A 4 10.71 13.03 20.34
CA ASP A 4 11.77 13.94 19.90
C ASP A 4 12.87 13.15 19.17
N PHE A 5 13.21 13.57 17.95
CA PHE A 5 14.28 12.98 17.16
C PHE A 5 15.57 13.80 17.28
N ASN A 6 16.67 13.13 17.62
CA ASN A 6 17.99 13.73 17.55
C ASN A 6 18.68 13.28 16.25
N LEU A 7 18.65 14.15 15.23
CA LEU A 7 19.23 13.85 13.90
C LEU A 7 20.76 13.63 13.91
N ALA A 8 21.44 13.92 15.00
CA ALA A 8 22.85 13.59 15.18
C ALA A 8 23.07 12.10 15.50
N LYS A 9 22.05 11.41 16.00
CA LYS A 9 22.11 9.96 16.27
C LYS A 9 21.71 9.18 15.02
N LYS A 10 22.54 8.19 14.67
CA LYS A 10 22.35 7.36 13.46
C LYS A 10 21.01 6.62 13.44
N ASP A 11 20.56 6.13 14.60
CA ASP A 11 19.30 5.38 14.73
C ASP A 11 18.07 6.29 14.59
N ASP A 12 18.09 7.47 15.21
CA ASP A 12 17.02 8.47 15.07
C ASP A 12 16.92 8.97 13.63
N LYS A 13 18.06 9.15 12.95
CA LYS A 13 18.08 9.52 11.53
C LYS A 13 17.46 8.44 10.64
N ARG A 14 17.76 7.17 10.89
CA ARG A 14 17.16 6.04 10.17
C ARG A 14 15.65 5.96 10.42
N ARG A 15 15.22 6.13 11.66
CA ARG A 15 13.82 6.13 12.06
C ARG A 15 13.04 7.27 11.41
N PHE A 16 13.63 8.47 11.39
CA PHE A 16 13.07 9.64 10.70
C PHE A 16 12.95 9.39 9.19
N GLN A 17 14.00 8.87 8.55
CA GLN A 17 13.97 8.52 7.13
C GLN A 17 12.88 7.50 6.81
N LYS A 18 12.70 6.48 7.66
CA LYS A 18 11.62 5.51 7.49
C LYS A 18 10.24 6.17 7.54
N ILE A 19 10.00 7.05 8.51
CA ILE A 19 8.74 7.78 8.63
C ILE A 19 8.48 8.67 7.40
N VAL A 20 9.49 9.39 6.92
CA VAL A 20 9.38 10.22 5.71
C VAL A 20 9.06 9.37 4.49
N ILE A 21 9.72 8.21 4.36
CA ILE A 21 9.43 7.26 3.27
C ILE A 21 7.98 6.77 3.37
N ASP A 22 7.51 6.38 4.54
CA ASP A 22 6.14 5.90 4.74
C ASP A 22 5.10 6.98 4.41
N LEU A 23 5.36 8.25 4.77
CA LEU A 23 4.51 9.39 4.40
C LEU A 23 4.48 9.63 2.89
N HIS A 24 5.63 9.63 2.22
CA HIS A 24 5.71 9.75 0.77
C HIS A 24 4.97 8.60 0.07
N LEU A 25 5.15 7.37 0.54
CA LEU A 25 4.46 6.20 -0.02
C LEU A 25 2.94 6.32 0.10
N THR A 26 2.44 6.85 1.23
CA THR A 26 1.00 7.06 1.42
C THR A 26 0.49 8.14 0.47
N THR A 27 1.24 9.22 0.29
CA THR A 27 0.88 10.32 -0.63
C THR A 27 0.89 9.83 -2.09
N ASP A 28 1.92 9.10 -2.50
CA ASP A 28 2.01 8.53 -3.85
C ASP A 28 0.90 7.54 -4.14
N ALA A 29 0.49 6.74 -3.14
CA ALA A 29 -0.60 5.80 -3.27
C ALA A 29 -1.98 6.48 -3.50
N LEU A 30 -2.12 7.74 -3.12
CA LEU A 30 -3.31 8.55 -3.35
C LEU A 30 -3.31 9.26 -4.71
N THR A 31 -2.17 9.29 -5.42
CA THR A 31 -2.10 9.93 -6.75
C THR A 31 -2.76 9.07 -7.83
N ARG A 32 -3.18 9.75 -8.89
CA ARG A 32 -3.78 9.08 -10.05
C ARG A 32 -2.76 8.21 -10.76
N LYS A 33 -3.12 6.94 -10.99
CA LYS A 33 -2.34 5.98 -11.78
C LYS A 33 -3.02 5.66 -13.11
N ASP A 34 -2.22 5.40 -14.14
CA ASP A 34 -2.72 4.97 -15.43
C ASP A 34 -2.71 3.43 -15.53
N ILE A 35 -3.72 2.87 -16.16
CA ILE A 35 -3.78 1.45 -16.50
C ILE A 35 -2.64 1.05 -17.46
N ARG A 36 -2.12 2.01 -18.22
CA ARG A 36 -0.95 1.82 -19.09
C ARG A 36 0.32 1.54 -18.29
N ASP A 37 0.51 2.25 -17.15
CA ASP A 37 1.65 2.02 -16.28
C ASP A 37 1.62 0.60 -15.67
N TRP A 38 0.43 0.13 -15.30
CA TRP A 38 0.24 -1.26 -14.87
C TRP A 38 0.64 -2.26 -15.97
N ARG A 39 0.19 -2.04 -17.22
CA ARG A 39 0.54 -2.92 -18.34
C ARG A 39 2.04 -2.95 -18.60
N ASN A 40 2.69 -1.79 -18.59
CA ASN A 40 4.14 -1.69 -18.77
C ASN A 40 4.89 -2.41 -17.65
N ALA A 41 4.48 -2.22 -16.39
CA ALA A 41 5.09 -2.88 -15.24
C ALA A 41 4.91 -4.40 -15.30
N TRP A 42 3.73 -4.87 -15.73
CA TRP A 42 3.48 -6.28 -15.95
C TRP A 42 4.38 -6.86 -17.04
N GLN A 43 4.49 -6.19 -18.20
CA GLN A 43 5.39 -6.63 -19.29
C GLN A 43 6.86 -6.69 -18.85
N MET A 44 7.31 -5.74 -18.03
CA MET A 44 8.66 -5.79 -17.44
C MET A 44 8.84 -6.97 -16.48
N ALA A 45 7.82 -7.30 -15.71
CA ALA A 45 7.87 -8.40 -14.75
C ALA A 45 7.94 -9.78 -15.41
N ILE A 46 7.30 -9.95 -16.57
CA ILE A 46 7.28 -11.23 -17.32
C ILE A 46 8.39 -11.33 -18.40
N ASN A 47 9.30 -10.37 -18.46
CA ASN A 47 10.41 -10.42 -19.42
C ASN A 47 11.32 -11.62 -19.10
N ILE A 48 11.55 -12.46 -20.09
CA ILE A 48 12.30 -13.72 -19.92
C ILE A 48 13.79 -13.44 -19.67
N ASP A 49 14.36 -12.45 -20.37
CA ASP A 49 15.80 -12.18 -20.30
C ASP A 49 16.19 -11.36 -19.08
N SER A 50 15.29 -10.47 -18.64
CA SER A 50 15.54 -9.55 -17.53
C SER A 50 14.23 -9.24 -16.80
N PRO A 51 13.72 -10.19 -15.99
CA PRO A 51 12.51 -9.98 -15.20
C PRO A 51 12.72 -8.89 -14.17
N ASN A 52 11.78 -7.93 -14.11
CA ASN A 52 11.83 -6.83 -13.17
C ASN A 52 10.45 -6.53 -12.60
N ARG A 53 10.23 -6.89 -11.33
CA ARG A 53 8.96 -6.71 -10.62
C ARG A 53 8.89 -5.39 -9.82
N GLN A 54 9.94 -4.59 -9.80
CA GLN A 54 10.04 -3.41 -8.93
C GLN A 54 8.88 -2.43 -9.13
N ARG A 55 8.60 -2.07 -10.39
CA ARG A 55 7.48 -1.19 -10.75
C ARG A 55 6.12 -1.83 -10.47
N LEU A 56 6.03 -3.14 -10.65
CA LEU A 56 4.80 -3.88 -10.35
C LEU A 56 4.50 -3.85 -8.85
N TYR A 57 5.50 -3.98 -8.00
CA TYR A 57 5.34 -3.86 -6.54
C TYR A 57 4.95 -2.45 -6.08
N ASP A 58 5.38 -1.40 -6.78
CA ASP A 58 4.89 -0.04 -6.52
C ASP A 58 3.38 0.07 -6.80
N ILE A 59 2.93 -0.49 -7.92
CA ILE A 59 1.51 -0.53 -8.26
C ILE A 59 0.72 -1.36 -7.25
N TYR A 60 1.24 -2.51 -6.82
CA TYR A 60 0.57 -3.35 -5.81
C TYR A 60 0.41 -2.60 -4.48
N ARG A 61 1.41 -1.82 -4.08
CA ARG A 61 1.30 -0.96 -2.90
C ARG A 61 0.17 0.05 -3.04
N ASP A 62 0.07 0.72 -4.19
CA ASP A 62 -1.01 1.66 -4.47
C ASP A 62 -2.38 0.98 -4.49
N VAL A 63 -2.45 -0.24 -5.01
CA VAL A 63 -3.66 -1.07 -5.04
C VAL A 63 -4.06 -1.53 -3.64
N SER A 64 -3.08 -1.93 -2.82
CA SER A 64 -3.31 -2.42 -1.46
C SER A 64 -3.89 -1.37 -0.50
N VAL A 65 -3.78 -0.08 -0.82
CA VAL A 65 -4.38 1.02 -0.04
C VAL A 65 -5.91 1.10 -0.23
N ASP A 66 -6.48 0.46 -1.26
CA ASP A 66 -7.94 0.43 -1.42
C ASP A 66 -8.61 -0.24 -0.20
N LEU A 67 -9.48 0.52 0.48
CA LEU A 67 -10.08 0.09 1.74
C LEU A 67 -10.89 -1.21 1.61
N HIS A 68 -11.67 -1.35 0.54
CA HIS A 68 -12.48 -2.54 0.32
C HIS A 68 -11.61 -3.77 0.04
N LEU A 69 -10.64 -3.61 -0.87
CA LEU A 69 -9.70 -4.69 -1.20
C LEU A 69 -8.88 -5.11 0.03
N SER A 70 -8.37 -4.14 0.79
CA SER A 70 -7.64 -4.40 2.04
C SER A 70 -8.51 -5.16 3.05
N GLY A 71 -9.78 -4.78 3.19
CA GLY A 71 -10.74 -5.50 4.03
C GLY A 71 -10.92 -6.95 3.60
N CYS A 72 -11.09 -7.21 2.30
CA CYS A 72 -11.22 -8.57 1.75
C CYS A 72 -9.96 -9.42 2.01
N VAL A 73 -8.76 -8.83 1.83
CA VAL A 73 -7.49 -9.49 2.10
C VAL A 73 -7.39 -9.87 3.57
N LYS A 74 -7.60 -8.90 4.46
CA LYS A 74 -7.51 -9.12 5.91
C LYS A 74 -8.55 -10.12 6.43
N GLN A 75 -9.74 -10.14 5.86
CA GLN A 75 -10.77 -11.13 6.19
C GLN A 75 -10.31 -12.55 5.81
N ARG A 76 -9.73 -12.74 4.63
CA ARG A 76 -9.23 -14.05 4.19
C ARG A 76 -8.04 -14.51 5.04
N GLU A 77 -7.09 -13.64 5.32
CA GLU A 77 -5.98 -13.92 6.25
C GLU A 77 -6.51 -14.30 7.64
N GLY A 78 -7.45 -13.52 8.18
CA GLY A 78 -8.08 -13.79 9.46
C GLY A 78 -8.77 -15.15 9.54
N PHE A 79 -9.43 -15.60 8.47
CA PHE A 79 -10.02 -16.94 8.42
C PHE A 79 -8.99 -18.06 8.52
N VAL A 80 -7.81 -17.88 7.93
CA VAL A 80 -6.73 -18.86 8.04
C VAL A 80 -6.11 -18.81 9.43
N MET A 81 -5.80 -17.60 9.93
CA MET A 81 -5.17 -17.41 11.23
C MET A 81 -6.05 -17.84 12.41
N ALA A 82 -7.37 -17.82 12.25
CA ALA A 82 -8.32 -18.27 13.27
C ALA A 82 -8.44 -19.80 13.34
N ARG A 83 -7.84 -20.55 12.41
CA ARG A 83 -7.88 -22.01 12.44
C ARG A 83 -6.82 -22.57 13.37
N SER A 84 -7.24 -23.46 14.25
CA SER A 84 -6.31 -24.30 15.01
C SER A 84 -5.69 -25.33 14.09
N PHE A 85 -4.44 -25.66 14.33
CA PHE A 85 -3.73 -26.74 13.65
C PHE A 85 -3.17 -27.71 14.68
N LYS A 86 -2.86 -28.92 14.23
CA LYS A 86 -2.25 -29.96 15.03
C LYS A 86 -1.03 -30.49 14.29
N ILE A 87 -0.01 -30.84 15.04
CA ILE A 87 1.15 -31.52 14.49
C ILE A 87 1.04 -32.97 14.88
N VAL A 88 1.13 -33.86 13.90
CA VAL A 88 1.03 -35.29 14.07
C VAL A 88 2.32 -35.93 13.60
N ASP A 89 2.68 -37.02 14.22
CA ASP A 89 3.81 -37.87 13.81
C ASP A 89 3.48 -38.69 12.56
N ALA A 90 4.44 -39.50 12.09
CA ALA A 90 4.24 -40.39 10.94
C ALA A 90 3.15 -41.47 11.16
N LYS A 91 2.73 -41.72 12.40
CA LYS A 91 1.68 -42.68 12.76
C LYS A 91 0.31 -42.04 12.87
N GLY A 92 0.24 -40.68 12.87
CA GLY A 92 -0.99 -39.92 13.04
C GLY A 92 -1.28 -39.51 14.49
N ASP A 93 -0.38 -39.80 15.43
CA ASP A 93 -0.52 -39.40 16.83
C ASP A 93 -0.14 -37.92 17.00
N GLU A 94 -0.87 -37.19 17.87
CA GLU A 94 -0.62 -35.79 18.14
C GLU A 94 0.72 -35.61 18.88
N ASN A 95 1.55 -34.68 18.40
CA ASN A 95 2.81 -34.33 19.01
C ASN A 95 2.70 -32.93 19.66
N GLU A 96 2.39 -32.90 20.96
CA GLU A 96 2.22 -31.67 21.72
C GLU A 96 3.53 -30.86 21.87
N GLU A 97 4.65 -31.57 22.00
CA GLU A 97 5.98 -30.93 22.10
C GLU A 97 6.31 -30.17 20.80
N ALA A 98 6.11 -30.80 19.65
CA ALA A 98 6.29 -30.16 18.37
C ALA A 98 5.30 -29.00 18.18
N LEU A 99 4.05 -29.12 18.65
CA LEU A 99 3.07 -28.04 18.58
C LEU A 99 3.51 -26.82 19.37
N HIS A 100 4.21 -26.97 20.50
CA HIS A 100 4.71 -25.87 21.31
C HIS A 100 5.65 -24.94 20.50
N TYR A 101 6.54 -25.50 19.67
CA TYR A 101 7.46 -24.73 18.83
C TYR A 101 6.74 -23.83 17.83
N PHE A 102 5.60 -24.27 17.30
CA PHE A 102 4.85 -23.56 16.27
C PHE A 102 3.69 -22.71 16.81
N ASN A 103 3.27 -22.90 18.05
CA ASN A 103 2.21 -22.09 18.67
C ASN A 103 2.75 -20.80 19.30
N GLN A 104 3.68 -20.15 18.63
CA GLN A 104 4.37 -18.96 19.10
C GLN A 104 4.16 -17.77 18.12
N GLU A 105 4.52 -16.56 18.55
CA GLU A 105 4.28 -15.34 17.80
C GLU A 105 5.10 -15.29 16.51
N TRP A 106 6.34 -15.77 16.53
CA TRP A 106 7.19 -15.82 15.35
C TRP A 106 6.55 -16.63 14.20
N PHE A 107 5.90 -17.76 14.54
CA PHE A 107 5.25 -18.60 13.55
C PHE A 107 3.99 -17.96 12.98
N LYS A 108 3.21 -17.24 13.80
CA LYS A 108 2.06 -16.46 13.32
C LYS A 108 2.50 -15.39 12.32
N GLN A 109 3.61 -14.70 12.62
CA GLN A 109 4.17 -13.70 11.72
C GLN A 109 4.68 -14.33 10.41
N LEU A 110 5.33 -15.49 10.49
CA LEU A 110 5.75 -16.27 9.33
C LEU A 110 4.55 -16.65 8.45
N LEU A 111 3.46 -17.15 9.06
CA LEU A 111 2.24 -17.50 8.33
C LEU A 111 1.63 -16.28 7.62
N LEU A 112 1.60 -15.11 8.26
CA LEU A 112 1.12 -13.89 7.63
C LEU A 112 1.95 -13.53 6.39
N TYR A 113 3.28 -13.55 6.48
CA TYR A 113 4.15 -13.30 5.33
C TYR A 113 4.02 -14.36 4.23
N ALA A 114 3.78 -15.62 4.62
CA ALA A 114 3.51 -16.70 3.66
C ALA A 114 2.16 -16.50 2.95
N LEU A 115 1.12 -16.06 3.68
CA LEU A 115 -0.19 -15.75 3.09
C LEU A 115 -0.11 -14.54 2.14
N ASP A 116 0.72 -13.55 2.45
CA ASP A 116 1.00 -12.41 1.59
C ASP A 116 1.46 -12.83 0.18
N ALA A 117 2.16 -13.97 0.06
CA ALA A 117 2.61 -14.48 -1.24
C ALA A 117 1.45 -14.70 -2.22
N ASN A 118 0.24 -15.03 -1.74
CA ASN A 118 -0.94 -15.17 -2.60
C ASN A 118 -1.35 -13.85 -3.28
N TYR A 119 -1.09 -12.73 -2.62
CA TYR A 119 -1.46 -11.40 -3.12
C TYR A 119 -0.34 -10.75 -3.91
N TRP A 120 0.90 -10.90 -3.45
CA TRP A 120 2.09 -10.31 -4.05
C TRP A 120 2.80 -11.23 -5.05
N GLY A 121 2.43 -12.52 -5.11
CA GLY A 121 3.01 -13.59 -5.93
C GLY A 121 4.17 -14.31 -5.27
N HIS A 122 4.96 -13.63 -4.44
CA HIS A 122 6.15 -14.18 -3.81
C HIS A 122 6.45 -13.48 -2.49
N SER A 123 6.94 -14.22 -1.51
CA SER A 123 7.50 -13.71 -0.26
C SER A 123 8.76 -14.48 0.09
N LEU A 124 9.85 -13.79 0.34
CA LEU A 124 11.07 -14.34 0.91
C LEU A 124 11.14 -13.87 2.35
N ILE A 125 11.16 -14.83 3.28
CA ILE A 125 11.00 -14.60 4.70
C ILE A 125 12.30 -14.98 5.38
N GLU A 126 12.83 -14.08 6.21
CA GLU A 126 14.05 -14.27 6.99
C GLU A 126 13.66 -14.63 8.42
N LEU A 127 14.18 -15.76 8.90
CA LEU A 127 14.14 -16.15 10.31
C LEU A 127 15.26 -15.44 11.05
N GLY A 128 14.96 -14.95 12.24
CA GLY A 128 15.95 -14.36 13.13
C GLY A 128 16.81 -15.37 13.85
N ASP A 129 17.53 -14.91 14.85
CA ASP A 129 18.40 -15.76 15.62
C ASP A 129 17.58 -16.74 16.50
N PRO A 130 18.02 -18.02 16.63
CA PRO A 130 17.39 -18.94 17.53
C PRO A 130 17.65 -18.53 18.99
N VAL A 131 16.58 -18.40 19.75
CA VAL A 131 16.61 -18.05 21.18
C VAL A 131 15.84 -19.10 21.97
N THR A 132 16.16 -19.25 23.26
CA THR A 132 15.45 -20.14 24.15
C THR A 132 14.34 -19.38 24.86
N ASP A 133 13.13 -19.88 24.84
CA ASP A 133 12.00 -19.31 25.57
C ASP A 133 12.08 -19.61 27.08
N LYS A 134 11.07 -19.14 27.83
CA LYS A 134 11.00 -19.32 29.30
C LYS A 134 10.86 -20.78 29.72
N ASP A 135 10.32 -21.61 28.86
CA ASP A 135 10.04 -23.02 29.08
C ASP A 135 11.17 -23.93 28.57
N GLY A 136 12.25 -23.34 28.03
CA GLY A 136 13.43 -24.05 27.56
C GLY A 136 13.36 -24.51 26.11
N TYR A 137 12.32 -24.10 25.36
CA TYR A 137 12.17 -24.43 23.94
C TYR A 137 12.89 -23.42 23.05
N ILE A 138 13.39 -23.88 21.92
CA ILE A 138 14.01 -23.01 20.90
C ILE A 138 12.90 -22.32 20.11
N CYS A 139 12.99 -20.99 20.01
CA CYS A 139 12.16 -20.16 19.16
C CYS A 139 13.04 -19.17 18.39
N TYR A 140 12.45 -18.37 17.54
CA TYR A 140 13.15 -17.29 16.83
C TYR A 140 12.84 -15.94 17.46
N ASP A 141 13.82 -15.06 17.58
CA ASP A 141 13.67 -13.71 18.15
C ASP A 141 12.81 -12.80 17.25
N GLY A 142 12.66 -13.16 15.98
CA GLY A 142 11.81 -12.46 15.04
C GLY A 142 11.75 -13.13 13.68
N VAL A 143 10.87 -12.60 12.87
CA VAL A 143 10.69 -13.01 11.47
C VAL A 143 10.49 -11.76 10.63
N TRP A 144 11.23 -11.63 9.54
CA TRP A 144 11.18 -10.44 8.69
C TRP A 144 10.93 -10.82 7.24
N LEU A 145 10.27 -9.93 6.54
CA LEU A 145 10.11 -10.05 5.10
C LEU A 145 11.29 -9.38 4.40
N VAL A 146 12.02 -10.12 3.60
CA VAL A 146 13.03 -9.53 2.71
C VAL A 146 12.32 -8.57 1.74
N PRO A 147 12.80 -7.32 1.57
CA PRO A 147 12.12 -6.36 0.72
C PRO A 147 11.95 -6.90 -0.71
N ARG A 148 10.70 -7.07 -1.13
CA ARG A 148 10.33 -7.75 -2.39
C ARG A 148 11.01 -7.19 -3.62
N LYS A 149 11.32 -5.89 -3.64
CA LYS A 149 12.03 -5.25 -4.76
C LYS A 149 13.45 -5.75 -4.98
N HIS A 150 14.08 -6.27 -3.92
CA HIS A 150 15.43 -6.82 -3.98
C HIS A 150 15.46 -8.30 -4.34
N VAL A 151 14.31 -8.95 -4.42
CA VAL A 151 14.23 -10.38 -4.72
C VAL A 151 13.83 -10.58 -6.17
N VAL A 152 14.56 -11.45 -6.87
CA VAL A 152 14.26 -11.90 -8.22
C VAL A 152 13.92 -13.39 -8.17
N PRO A 153 12.62 -13.71 -7.91
CA PRO A 153 12.20 -15.08 -7.61
C PRO A 153 12.43 -16.04 -8.78
N GLU A 154 12.34 -15.54 -10.02
CA GLU A 154 12.54 -16.34 -11.23
C GLU A 154 13.91 -17.05 -11.24
N TYR A 155 14.90 -16.41 -10.66
CA TYR A 155 16.28 -16.91 -10.61
C TYR A 155 16.76 -17.25 -9.19
N GLY A 156 15.93 -17.09 -8.18
CA GLY A 156 16.30 -17.36 -6.78
C GLY A 156 17.42 -16.45 -6.28
N ARG A 157 17.40 -15.15 -6.65
CA ARG A 157 18.48 -14.23 -6.32
C ARG A 157 17.99 -13.00 -5.57
N ILE A 158 18.87 -12.51 -4.67
CA ILE A 158 18.72 -11.24 -3.97
C ILE A 158 19.75 -10.27 -4.50
N VAL A 159 19.33 -9.08 -4.90
CA VAL A 159 20.20 -7.98 -5.32
C VAL A 159 20.30 -6.92 -4.22
N ALA A 160 21.48 -6.43 -3.95
CA ALA A 160 21.72 -5.42 -2.91
C ALA A 160 21.26 -4.03 -3.38
N ASP A 161 21.41 -3.73 -4.66
CA ASP A 161 21.00 -2.48 -5.27
C ASP A 161 19.90 -2.72 -6.32
N LEU A 162 18.87 -1.89 -6.33
CA LEU A 162 17.74 -1.98 -7.26
C LEU A 162 18.15 -1.75 -8.74
N GLY A 163 19.24 -1.07 -8.99
CA GLY A 163 19.82 -0.87 -10.33
C GLY A 163 20.77 -1.96 -10.79
N GLN A 164 21.05 -2.92 -9.93
CA GLN A 164 22.04 -3.97 -10.19
C GLN A 164 21.47 -5.05 -11.12
N ASP A 165 22.33 -5.61 -11.99
CA ASP A 165 21.97 -6.81 -12.77
C ASP A 165 21.71 -7.98 -11.79
N TRP A 166 20.57 -8.65 -11.95
CA TRP A 166 20.22 -9.81 -11.14
C TRP A 166 21.28 -10.92 -11.15
N ARG A 167 22.06 -11.02 -12.22
CA ARG A 167 23.15 -12.02 -12.37
C ARG A 167 24.24 -11.85 -11.32
N SER A 168 24.45 -10.63 -10.84
CA SER A 168 25.42 -10.32 -9.77
C SER A 168 24.84 -10.46 -8.37
N GLY A 169 23.55 -10.78 -8.24
CA GLY A 169 22.89 -11.02 -6.97
C GLY A 169 23.33 -12.32 -6.31
N VAL A 170 23.04 -12.42 -5.01
CA VAL A 170 23.31 -13.60 -4.18
C VAL A 170 22.19 -14.64 -4.40
N GLU A 171 22.56 -15.91 -4.61
CA GLU A 171 21.63 -17.00 -4.77
C GLU A 171 21.16 -17.50 -3.40
N TYR A 172 19.87 -17.27 -3.06
CA TYR A 172 19.33 -17.60 -1.75
C TYR A 172 18.84 -19.06 -1.63
N ARG A 173 18.71 -19.78 -2.73
CA ARG A 173 18.32 -21.20 -2.76
C ARG A 173 19.46 -22.16 -2.49
N GLN A 174 20.65 -21.64 -2.16
CA GLN A 174 21.84 -22.41 -1.84
C GLN A 174 22.24 -22.22 -0.37
N PRO A 175 22.87 -23.25 0.26
CA PRO A 175 23.46 -23.07 1.58
C PRO A 175 24.49 -21.89 1.58
N PRO A 176 24.61 -21.13 2.68
CA PRO A 176 23.93 -21.31 3.96
C PRO A 176 22.55 -20.63 4.05
N PHE A 177 22.09 -19.93 3.00
CA PHE A 177 20.87 -19.11 3.04
C PHE A 177 19.60 -19.92 3.26
N THR A 178 19.56 -21.16 2.78
CA THR A 178 18.43 -22.09 2.99
C THR A 178 18.17 -22.45 4.45
N ASP A 179 19.12 -22.15 5.34
CA ASP A 179 18.99 -22.47 6.76
C ASP A 179 18.12 -21.47 7.51
N TRP A 180 18.00 -20.22 7.00
CA TRP A 180 17.20 -19.16 7.64
C TRP A 180 16.28 -18.38 6.69
N LEU A 181 16.36 -18.61 5.37
CA LEU A 181 15.45 -18.01 4.42
C LEU A 181 14.38 -19.01 3.99
N ILE A 182 13.11 -18.61 4.15
CA ILE A 182 11.95 -19.40 3.74
C ILE A 182 11.29 -18.72 2.56
N GLU A 183 11.17 -19.44 1.46
CA GLU A 183 10.49 -18.97 0.26
C GLU A 183 9.01 -19.41 0.29
N ALA A 184 8.08 -18.47 0.13
CA ALA A 184 6.66 -18.72 0.01
C ALA A 184 6.13 -18.14 -1.31
N GLY A 185 5.19 -18.86 -1.94
CA GLY A 185 4.69 -18.55 -3.27
C GLY A 185 5.44 -19.28 -4.38
N ARG A 186 5.20 -18.85 -5.61
CA ARG A 186 5.81 -19.46 -6.81
C ARG A 186 6.60 -18.42 -7.58
N PRO A 187 7.75 -18.79 -8.17
CA PRO A 187 8.56 -17.86 -8.95
C PRO A 187 7.85 -17.28 -10.18
N ASP A 188 6.91 -18.03 -10.74
CA ASP A 188 6.14 -17.66 -11.93
C ASP A 188 4.82 -16.93 -11.59
N ASP A 189 4.44 -16.87 -10.31
CA ASP A 189 3.20 -16.21 -9.89
C ASP A 189 3.45 -14.71 -9.64
N LEU A 190 2.54 -13.88 -10.12
CA LEU A 190 2.53 -12.44 -9.91
C LEU A 190 1.47 -12.01 -8.87
N GLY A 191 0.76 -12.97 -8.30
CA GLY A 191 -0.21 -12.74 -7.23
C GLY A 191 -1.54 -12.13 -7.67
N LEU A 192 -2.45 -12.06 -6.71
CA LEU A 192 -3.81 -11.56 -6.94
C LEU A 192 -3.89 -10.04 -7.15
N TYR A 193 -2.93 -9.28 -6.64
CA TYR A 193 -2.91 -7.83 -6.84
C TYR A 193 -2.74 -7.44 -8.31
N LEU A 194 -2.09 -8.29 -9.14
CA LEU A 194 -2.06 -8.08 -10.59
C LEU A 194 -3.47 -7.96 -11.18
N LYS A 195 -4.36 -8.86 -10.77
CA LYS A 195 -5.75 -8.88 -11.25
C LYS A 195 -6.59 -7.78 -10.60
N ALA A 196 -6.42 -7.56 -9.31
CA ALA A 196 -7.13 -6.52 -8.56
C ALA A 196 -6.82 -5.11 -9.07
N ALA A 197 -5.60 -4.86 -9.54
CA ALA A 197 -5.17 -3.58 -10.08
C ALA A 197 -6.05 -3.09 -11.23
N THR A 198 -6.54 -3.99 -12.09
CA THR A 198 -7.39 -3.64 -13.23
C THR A 198 -8.73 -3.03 -12.83
N GLN A 199 -9.21 -3.31 -11.61
CA GLN A 199 -10.45 -2.75 -11.07
C GLN A 199 -10.17 -1.58 -10.12
N THR A 200 -9.12 -1.67 -9.33
CA THR A 200 -8.80 -0.68 -8.30
C THR A 200 -8.29 0.63 -8.89
N ILE A 201 -7.47 0.58 -9.95
CA ILE A 201 -6.94 1.78 -10.62
C ILE A 201 -8.08 2.63 -11.21
N PRO A 202 -9.00 2.09 -12.05
CA PRO A 202 -10.14 2.84 -12.56
C PRO A 202 -11.05 3.36 -11.45
N LYS A 203 -11.29 2.58 -10.40
CA LYS A 203 -12.08 3.00 -9.23
C LYS A 203 -11.49 4.25 -8.57
N LYS A 204 -10.18 4.27 -8.29
CA LYS A 204 -9.48 5.44 -7.72
C LYS A 204 -9.61 6.66 -8.65
N ASN A 205 -9.41 6.48 -9.95
CA ASN A 205 -9.53 7.56 -10.91
C ASN A 205 -10.96 8.10 -10.99
N MET A 206 -11.97 7.23 -10.88
CA MET A 206 -13.37 7.64 -10.88
C MET A 206 -13.73 8.41 -9.60
N LEU A 207 -13.24 8.03 -8.44
CA LEU A 207 -13.43 8.77 -7.19
C LEU A 207 -12.84 10.18 -7.29
N ALA A 208 -11.61 10.32 -7.79
CA ALA A 208 -11.00 11.62 -8.02
C ALA A 208 -11.78 12.48 -9.04
N PHE A 209 -12.34 11.85 -10.08
CA PHE A 209 -13.18 12.54 -11.04
C PHE A 209 -14.51 13.00 -10.40
N TRP A 210 -15.11 12.18 -9.56
CA TRP A 210 -16.34 12.52 -8.84
C TRP A 210 -16.13 13.66 -7.85
N ASP A 211 -14.98 13.69 -7.19
CA ASP A 211 -14.60 14.78 -6.30
C ASP A 211 -14.49 16.10 -7.07
N THR A 212 -13.74 16.09 -8.16
CA THR A 212 -13.64 17.27 -9.08
C THR A 212 -15.01 17.66 -9.65
N PHE A 213 -15.84 16.68 -10.02
CA PHE A 213 -17.19 16.96 -10.49
C PHE A 213 -18.04 17.62 -9.39
N GLY A 214 -17.93 17.13 -8.15
CA GLY A 214 -18.60 17.73 -6.99
C GLY A 214 -18.15 19.17 -6.72
N GLU A 215 -16.87 19.45 -6.86
CA GLU A 215 -16.34 20.81 -6.74
C GLU A 215 -16.86 21.76 -7.83
N ILE A 216 -16.90 21.30 -9.08
CA ILE A 216 -17.30 22.15 -10.22
C ILE A 216 -18.82 22.31 -10.30
N PHE A 217 -19.56 21.23 -10.13
CA PHE A 217 -21.01 21.18 -10.38
C PHE A 217 -21.86 21.14 -9.10
N GLY A 218 -21.27 20.74 -7.96
CA GLY A 218 -21.95 20.73 -6.67
C GLY A 218 -22.17 22.13 -6.08
N MET A 219 -21.41 23.12 -6.54
CA MET A 219 -21.67 24.53 -6.24
C MET A 219 -22.27 25.22 -7.47
N PRO A 220 -23.53 25.71 -7.38
CA PRO A 220 -24.14 26.44 -8.49
C PRO A 220 -23.32 27.68 -8.82
N MET A 221 -23.15 27.96 -10.10
CA MET A 221 -22.47 29.18 -10.55
C MET A 221 -23.27 30.40 -10.06
N ARG A 222 -22.60 31.28 -9.36
CA ARG A 222 -23.19 32.47 -8.77
C ARG A 222 -22.86 33.65 -9.66
N ILE A 223 -23.87 34.32 -10.15
CA ILE A 223 -23.73 35.49 -11.00
C ILE A 223 -24.41 36.67 -10.29
N ALA A 224 -23.64 37.73 -10.00
CA ALA A 224 -24.20 39.01 -9.59
C ALA A 224 -24.24 39.97 -10.78
N ARG A 225 -25.42 40.53 -11.06
CA ARG A 225 -25.61 41.59 -12.03
C ARG A 225 -25.92 42.87 -11.27
N THR A 226 -25.23 43.96 -11.59
CA THR A 226 -25.48 45.27 -10.99
C THR A 226 -25.40 46.34 -12.07
N THR A 227 -26.21 47.36 -11.97
CA THR A 227 -26.16 48.55 -12.78
C THR A 227 -25.21 49.62 -12.21
N SER A 228 -24.76 49.41 -10.97
CA SER A 228 -23.82 50.29 -10.30
C SER A 228 -22.47 50.30 -11.03
N ARG A 229 -21.91 51.49 -11.20
CA ARG A 229 -20.55 51.72 -11.71
C ARG A 229 -19.52 51.99 -10.61
N ASP A 230 -19.97 51.94 -9.36
CA ASP A 230 -19.10 52.16 -8.20
C ASP A 230 -18.17 50.95 -8.02
N LYS A 231 -16.87 51.20 -8.06
CA LYS A 231 -15.82 50.19 -7.90
C LYS A 231 -15.81 49.54 -6.51
N GLU A 232 -16.20 50.27 -5.47
CA GLU A 232 -16.28 49.76 -4.11
C GLU A 232 -17.43 48.73 -3.97
N GLU A 233 -18.57 49.05 -4.57
CA GLU A 233 -19.73 48.16 -4.57
C GLU A 233 -19.47 46.90 -5.39
N ILE A 234 -18.88 47.02 -6.57
CA ILE A 234 -18.50 45.88 -7.42
C ILE A 234 -17.48 45.01 -6.66
N GLY A 235 -16.47 45.61 -6.01
CA GLY A 235 -15.49 44.88 -5.22
C GLY A 235 -16.07 44.22 -3.97
N ARG A 236 -17.13 44.76 -3.39
CA ARG A 236 -17.88 44.14 -2.29
C ARG A 236 -18.65 42.90 -2.77
N LEU A 237 -19.34 43.01 -3.91
CA LEU A 237 -20.10 41.92 -4.53
C LEU A 237 -19.17 40.78 -4.93
N ASP A 238 -18.01 41.05 -5.54
CA ASP A 238 -17.03 40.01 -5.90
C ASP A 238 -16.52 39.26 -4.66
N ARG A 239 -16.18 39.99 -3.60
CA ARG A 239 -15.78 39.33 -2.34
C ARG A 239 -16.90 38.48 -1.76
N MET A 240 -18.12 39.00 -1.72
CA MET A 240 -19.26 38.23 -1.21
C MET A 240 -19.53 36.97 -2.00
N LEU A 241 -19.42 36.98 -3.32
CA LEU A 241 -19.57 35.79 -4.16
C LEU A 241 -18.47 34.75 -3.92
N ARG A 242 -17.23 35.20 -3.68
CA ARG A 242 -16.08 34.33 -3.39
C ARG A 242 -16.17 33.68 -1.99
N GLU A 243 -16.59 34.47 -1.00
CA GLU A 243 -16.67 34.06 0.40
C GLU A 243 -17.99 33.30 0.71
N ALA A 244 -18.94 33.32 -0.22
CA ALA A 244 -20.21 32.66 -0.06
C ALA A 244 -20.05 31.15 0.10
N GLY A 245 -20.23 30.63 1.31
CA GLY A 245 -20.30 29.21 1.63
C GLY A 245 -21.68 28.60 1.36
N ALA A 246 -21.95 27.41 1.93
CA ALA A 246 -23.21 26.69 1.78
C ALA A 246 -24.43 27.47 2.39
N SER A 247 -24.18 28.43 3.26
CA SER A 247 -25.21 29.28 3.92
C SER A 247 -24.92 30.74 3.62
N LEU A 248 -25.41 31.22 2.47
CA LEU A 248 -25.32 32.62 2.12
C LEU A 248 -26.61 33.34 2.51
N SER A 249 -26.52 34.30 3.45
CA SER A 249 -27.53 35.32 3.67
C SER A 249 -26.95 36.67 3.28
N MET A 250 -27.64 37.43 2.42
CA MET A 250 -27.16 38.72 1.98
C MET A 250 -28.32 39.71 1.85
N VAL A 251 -27.97 40.98 1.98
CA VAL A 251 -28.84 42.11 1.66
C VAL A 251 -28.24 42.80 0.42
N ALA A 252 -29.01 42.80 -0.67
CA ALA A 252 -28.64 43.46 -1.91
C ALA A 252 -29.48 44.74 -2.10
N GLY A 253 -28.93 45.76 -2.78
CA GLY A 253 -29.68 46.92 -3.19
C GLY A 253 -30.71 46.60 -4.28
N GLN A 254 -31.68 47.53 -4.51
CA GLN A 254 -32.73 47.32 -5.52
C GLN A 254 -32.20 47.08 -6.94
N ASP A 255 -30.99 47.52 -7.23
CA ASP A 255 -30.35 47.43 -8.54
C ASP A 255 -29.40 46.24 -8.69
N THR A 256 -29.39 45.33 -7.73
CA THR A 256 -28.50 44.13 -7.72
C THR A 256 -29.33 42.86 -7.77
N GLU A 257 -29.13 42.09 -8.82
CA GLU A 257 -29.72 40.76 -9.00
C GLU A 257 -28.65 39.68 -8.82
N ILE A 258 -28.94 38.64 -8.04
CA ILE A 258 -28.07 37.48 -7.86
C ILE A 258 -28.80 36.24 -8.34
N GLU A 259 -28.18 35.61 -9.31
CA GLU A 259 -28.70 34.39 -9.94
C GLU A 259 -27.80 33.17 -9.58
N PHE A 260 -28.43 32.09 -9.17
CA PHE A 260 -27.78 30.79 -9.02
C PHE A 260 -28.10 29.98 -10.27
N VAL A 261 -27.10 29.83 -11.14
CA VAL A 261 -27.27 29.06 -12.36
C VAL A 261 -27.00 27.60 -12.05
N GLU A 262 -28.05 26.77 -12.06
CA GLU A 262 -27.91 25.31 -11.96
C GLU A 262 -27.25 24.77 -13.24
N SER A 263 -26.20 23.98 -13.08
CA SER A 263 -25.55 23.28 -14.18
C SER A 263 -26.40 22.08 -14.61
N GLY A 264 -27.37 22.28 -15.50
CA GLY A 264 -28.14 21.14 -15.94
C GLY A 264 -29.50 21.42 -16.60
N LYS A 265 -29.58 22.48 -17.39
CA LYS A 265 -30.65 22.58 -18.41
C LYS A 265 -30.06 22.89 -19.76
#